data_1ffb12ea4924f94a445c1c30cac17aaa
#
_entry.id   1ffb12ea4924f94a445c1c30cac17aaa
#
_cell.length_a   1.000
_cell.length_b   1.000
_cell.length_c   1.000
_cell.angle_alpha   90.00
_cell.angle_beta   90.00
_cell.angle_gamma   90.00
#
_symmetry.space_group_name_H-M   'P 1'
#
loop_
_entity.id
_entity.type
_entity.pdbx_description
1 polymer ?
#
loop_
_entity_poly.entity_id
_entity_poly.type
_entity_poly.pdbx_seq_one_letter_code
_entity_poly.pdbx_strand_id
1 'polypeptide(L)' 'MLNVKIIAENGVVTLRGPVRSEEEKASIESKAKSVAGVGDVHNELTVAPAKN' A
#
# COMPACT_ATOMS: atom_id res chain seq x y z
N MET A 1 12.19 -6.47 5.32
CA MET A 1 10.93 -5.74 5.15
C MET A 1 11.15 -4.45 4.40
N LEU A 2 10.30 -4.15 3.47
CA LEU A 2 10.43 -2.92 2.69
C LEU A 2 9.75 -1.76 3.42
N ASN A 3 10.20 -0.56 3.11
CA ASN A 3 9.71 0.64 3.80
C ASN A 3 8.43 1.16 3.13
N VAL A 4 7.31 0.68 3.60
CA VAL A 4 6.02 1.15 3.12
C VAL A 4 5.48 2.19 4.09
N LYS A 5 5.11 3.35 3.56
CA LYS A 5 4.53 4.42 4.35
C LYS A 5 3.01 4.43 4.15
N ILE A 6 2.30 4.55 5.24
CA ILE A 6 0.85 4.61 5.23
C ILE A 6 0.43 5.95 5.81
N ILE A 7 -0.32 6.72 5.03
CA ILE A 7 -0.80 8.02 5.44
C ILE A 7 -2.32 7.98 5.43
N ALA A 8 -2.93 8.21 6.60
CA ALA A 8 -4.38 8.18 6.71
C ALA A 8 -4.89 9.57 7.08
N GLU A 9 -5.82 10.09 6.30
CA GLU A 9 -6.33 11.44 6.48
C GLU A 9 -7.72 11.56 5.93
N ASN A 10 -8.68 11.98 6.77
CA ASN A 10 -10.06 12.21 6.34
C ASN A 10 -10.70 11.02 5.61
N GLY A 11 -10.44 9.82 6.09
CA GLY A 11 -10.99 8.61 5.48
C GLY A 11 -10.27 8.17 4.21
N VAL A 12 -9.19 8.86 3.83
CA VAL A 12 -8.39 8.50 2.67
C VAL A 12 -7.06 7.95 3.16
N VAL A 13 -6.67 6.80 2.63
CA VAL A 13 -5.38 6.18 2.95
C VAL A 13 -4.51 6.21 1.71
N THR A 14 -3.30 6.72 1.85
CA THR A 14 -2.32 6.72 0.77
C THR A 14 -1.19 5.76 1.15
N LEU A 15 -0.89 4.84 0.24
CA LEU A 15 0.18 3.86 0.43
C LEU A 15 1.34 4.23 -0.49
N ARG A 16 2.53 4.36 0.07
CA ARG A 16 3.72 4.73 -0.71
C ARG A 16 4.89 3.86 -0.30
N GLY A 17 5.72 3.53 -1.27
CA GLY A 17 6.93 2.81 -1.02
C GLY A 17 7.14 1.65 -1.97
N PRO A 18 8.29 0.98 -1.87
CA PRO A 18 8.59 -0.15 -2.74
C PRO A 18 8.00 -1.44 -2.19
N VAL A 19 7.51 -2.27 -3.10
CA VAL A 19 7.08 -3.63 -2.79
C VAL A 19 7.77 -4.59 -3.75
N ARG A 20 7.75 -5.87 -3.45
CA ARG A 20 8.52 -6.86 -4.20
C ARG A 20 7.79 -7.40 -5.42
N SER A 21 6.47 -7.36 -5.41
CA SER A 21 5.69 -7.96 -6.48
C SER A 21 4.33 -7.29 -6.57
N GLU A 22 3.63 -7.57 -7.67
CA GLU A 22 2.27 -7.10 -7.84
C GLU A 22 1.35 -7.74 -6.81
N GLU A 23 1.62 -8.98 -6.45
CA GLU A 23 0.82 -9.66 -5.44
C GLU A 23 0.94 -8.98 -4.09
N GLU A 24 2.15 -8.57 -3.73
CA GLU A 24 2.36 -7.86 -2.48
C GLU A 24 1.64 -6.52 -2.49
N LYS A 25 1.71 -5.82 -3.62
CA LYS A 25 1.04 -4.54 -3.79
C LYS A 25 -0.47 -4.70 -3.58
N ALA A 26 -1.06 -5.69 -4.23
CA ALA A 26 -2.50 -5.94 -4.12
C ALA A 26 -2.88 -6.36 -2.71
N SER A 27 -2.04 -7.14 -2.05
CA SER A 27 -2.29 -7.59 -0.70
C SER A 27 -2.34 -6.42 0.29
N ILE A 28 -1.40 -5.50 0.16
CA ILE A 28 -1.36 -4.33 1.03
C ILE A 28 -2.57 -3.44 0.79
N GLU A 29 -2.93 -3.25 -0.47
CA GLU A 29 -4.11 -2.46 -0.80
C GLU A 29 -5.38 -3.07 -0.21
N SER A 30 -5.52 -4.38 -0.33
CA SER A 30 -6.68 -5.09 0.20
C SER A 30 -6.79 -4.91 1.72
N LYS A 31 -5.66 -5.02 2.42
CA LYS A 31 -5.64 -4.82 3.86
C LYS A 31 -6.01 -3.41 4.25
N ALA A 32 -5.54 -2.43 3.50
CA ALA A 32 -5.87 -1.04 3.77
C ALA A 32 -7.37 -0.79 3.59
N LYS A 33 -7.95 -1.38 2.56
CA LYS A 33 -9.38 -1.20 2.28
C LYS A 33 -10.26 -1.83 3.35
N SER A 34 -9.76 -2.84 4.05
CA SER A 34 -10.55 -3.53 5.06
C SER A 34 -10.55 -2.81 6.42
N VAL A 35 -9.78 -1.75 6.56
CA VAL A 35 -9.76 -0.99 7.81
C VAL A 35 -11.03 -0.16 7.92
N ALA A 36 -11.66 -0.21 9.08
CA ALA A 36 -12.90 0.53 9.31
C ALA A 36 -12.67 2.03 9.20
N GLY A 37 -13.60 2.73 8.54
CA GLY A 37 -13.51 4.16 8.37
C GLY A 37 -12.75 4.61 7.14
N VAL A 38 -12.16 3.68 6.39
CA VAL A 38 -11.46 4.02 5.15
C VAL A 38 -12.47 4.12 4.02
N GLY A 39 -12.56 5.30 3.41
CA GLY A 39 -13.46 5.52 2.29
C GLY A 39 -12.77 5.38 0.95
N ASP A 40 -11.45 5.61 0.89
CA ASP A 40 -10.73 5.54 -0.36
C ASP A 40 -9.26 5.18 -0.09
N VAL A 41 -8.66 4.45 -1.02
CA VAL A 41 -7.26 4.06 -0.90
C VAL A 41 -6.53 4.47 -2.17
N HIS A 42 -5.49 5.28 -1.99
CA HIS A 42 -4.61 5.67 -3.07
C HIS A 42 -3.37 4.78 -3.01
N ASN A 43 -3.28 3.86 -3.93
CA ASN A 43 -2.16 2.93 -3.97
C ASN A 43 -1.04 3.48 -4.84
N GLU A 44 -0.05 4.07 -4.19
CA GLU A 44 1.13 4.61 -4.86
C GLU A 44 2.35 3.73 -4.62
N LEU A 45 2.11 2.45 -4.35
CA LEU A 45 3.21 1.50 -4.17
C LEU A 45 3.88 1.21 -5.50
N THR A 46 5.18 1.07 -5.45
CA THR A 46 5.99 0.80 -6.65
C THR A 46 6.57 -0.60 -6.54
N VAL A 47 6.37 -1.40 -7.59
CA VAL A 47 6.97 -2.72 -7.60
C VAL A 47 8.45 -2.58 -7.95
N ALA A 48 9.29 -2.98 -7.00
CA ALA A 48 10.74 -2.94 -7.17
C ALA A 48 11.23 -4.37 -7.22
N PRO A 49 11.67 -4.85 -8.39
CA PRO A 49 12.14 -6.23 -8.49
C PRO A 49 13.31 -6.48 -7.57
N ALA A 50 13.36 -7.69 -7.03
CA ALA A 50 14.48 -8.07 -6.21
C ALA A 50 15.75 -8.05 -7.04
N LYS A 51 16.81 -7.54 -6.46
CA LYS A 51 18.11 -7.56 -7.10
C LYS A 51 18.93 -8.71 -6.58
N ASN A 52 19.56 -9.38 -7.47
CA ASN A 52 20.41 -10.50 -7.10
C ASN A 52 21.87 -10.09 -7.18
#